data_7866014d7701cfa9d14c23256d078b17
#
_entry.id   7866014d7701cfa9d14c23256d078b17
#
_cell.length_a   1.000
_cell.length_b   1.000
_cell.length_c   1.000
_cell.angle_alpha   90.00
_cell.angle_beta   90.00
_cell.angle_gamma   90.00
#
_symmetry.space_group_name_H-M   'P 1'
#
loop_
_entity.id
_entity.type
_entity.pdbx_description
1 polymer ?
#
loop_
_entity_poly.entity_id
_entity_poly.type
_entity_poly.pdbx_seq_one_letter_code
_entity_poly.pdbx_strand_id
1 'polypeptide(L)'
;KQSSNKVNETMASSNQRFQMCLHAFQIISPKIEVSNFELNSSSPSYTINTVRWILNKFPECELSIIIGEDQGALLATWHEFEALQKLVSFICFSRNHFEVNPQIQLIYIDNLNFEISSTEFRNLLNSDPEKAKLMLHPQVFDYIQNNNLYLC
;
A
#
# COMPACT_ATOMS: atom_id res chain seq x y z
N LYS A 1 -1.95 -7.12 -8.75
CA LYS A 1 -1.27 -7.94 -9.78
C LYS A 1 -0.05 -8.56 -9.14
N GLN A 2 -0.04 -9.88 -8.97
CA GLN A 2 1.19 -10.60 -8.64
C GLN A 2 2.15 -10.40 -9.81
N SER A 3 3.29 -9.79 -9.55
CA SER A 3 4.41 -9.76 -10.47
C SER A 3 4.93 -11.19 -10.61
N SER A 4 4.82 -11.76 -11.79
CA SER A 4 5.03 -13.18 -12.10
C SER A 4 6.50 -13.64 -12.15
N ASN A 5 7.47 -12.89 -11.61
CA ASN A 5 8.90 -13.17 -11.79
C ASN A 5 9.76 -13.20 -10.51
N LYS A 6 9.21 -13.61 -9.35
CA LYS A 6 10.02 -13.89 -8.16
C LYS A 6 9.64 -15.26 -7.59
N VAL A 7 10.13 -16.29 -8.23
CA VAL A 7 10.20 -17.66 -7.71
C VAL A 7 11.35 -17.71 -6.71
N ASN A 8 11.07 -18.10 -5.46
CA ASN A 8 12.00 -18.43 -4.34
C ASN A 8 12.36 -17.34 -3.30
N GLU A 9 11.64 -16.27 -3.14
CA GLU A 9 11.66 -15.56 -1.85
C GLU A 9 10.48 -16.07 -0.99
N THR A 10 10.68 -16.33 0.29
CA THR A 10 9.62 -16.61 1.27
C THR A 10 8.75 -15.36 1.41
N MET A 11 7.91 -15.16 0.42
CA MET A 11 7.01 -14.01 0.35
C MET A 11 5.92 -14.20 1.39
N ALA A 12 5.66 -13.18 2.20
CA ALA A 12 4.54 -13.20 3.13
C ALA A 12 3.22 -13.47 2.39
N SER A 13 2.42 -14.39 2.91
CA SER A 13 1.06 -14.64 2.44
C SER A 13 0.18 -13.41 2.58
N SER A 14 -0.97 -13.39 1.91
CA SER A 14 -1.93 -12.29 2.03
C SER A 14 -2.39 -12.07 3.48
N ASN A 15 -2.60 -13.16 4.23
CA ASN A 15 -2.97 -13.07 5.64
C ASN A 15 -1.84 -12.52 6.51
N GLN A 16 -0.60 -12.92 6.27
CA GLN A 16 0.56 -12.38 6.99
C GLN A 16 0.75 -10.89 6.70
N ARG A 17 0.56 -10.44 5.46
CA ARG A 17 0.58 -9.00 5.13
C ARG A 17 -0.54 -8.24 5.84
N PHE A 18 -1.72 -8.81 5.93
CA PHE A 18 -2.85 -8.23 6.68
C PHE A 18 -2.51 -8.08 8.17
N GLN A 19 -1.92 -9.11 8.79
CA GLN A 19 -1.49 -9.04 10.19
C GLN A 19 -0.43 -7.95 10.40
N MET A 20 0.54 -7.82 9.50
CA MET A 20 1.53 -6.74 9.56
C MET A 20 0.88 -5.35 9.48
N CYS A 21 -0.14 -5.18 8.62
CA CYS A 21 -0.91 -3.93 8.56
C CYS A 21 -1.66 -3.65 9.88
N LEU A 22 -2.27 -4.68 10.49
CA LEU A 22 -2.91 -4.53 11.80
C LEU A 22 -1.91 -4.05 12.86
N HIS A 23 -0.74 -4.69 12.95
CA HIS A 23 0.33 -4.29 13.87
C HIS A 23 0.87 -2.89 13.60
N ALA A 24 0.91 -2.45 12.33
CA ALA A 24 1.40 -1.13 11.98
C ALA A 24 0.41 -0.01 12.33
N PHE A 25 -0.90 -0.24 12.13
CA PHE A 25 -1.87 0.84 12.08
C PHE A 25 -2.86 0.89 13.24
N GLN A 26 -3.21 -0.23 13.86
CA GLN A 26 -4.20 -0.24 14.95
C GLN A 26 -3.81 0.61 16.17
N ILE A 27 -2.51 0.78 16.41
CA ILE A 27 -1.98 1.52 17.55
C ILE A 27 -1.94 3.04 17.29
N ILE A 28 -1.93 3.45 16.00
CA ILE A 28 -1.72 4.86 15.64
C ILE A 28 -2.96 5.69 15.98
N SER A 29 -4.15 5.20 15.65
CA SER A 29 -5.39 5.94 15.90
C SER A 29 -6.60 5.01 15.84
N PRO A 30 -7.61 5.22 16.73
CA PRO A 30 -8.89 4.52 16.65
C PRO A 30 -9.71 4.88 15.40
N LYS A 31 -9.30 5.90 14.65
CA LYS A 31 -9.93 6.28 13.39
C LYS A 31 -9.39 5.49 12.19
N ILE A 32 -8.36 4.66 12.39
CA ILE A 32 -7.78 3.83 11.33
C ILE A 32 -8.41 2.45 11.39
N GLU A 33 -9.02 2.02 10.29
CA GLU A 33 -9.53 0.67 10.09
C GLU A 33 -8.67 -0.05 9.04
N VAL A 34 -8.18 -1.24 9.36
CA VAL A 34 -7.53 -2.13 8.40
C VAL A 34 -8.57 -3.15 7.93
N SER A 35 -8.96 -3.07 6.66
CA SER A 35 -10.01 -3.91 6.10
C SER A 35 -9.45 -5.14 5.38
N ASN A 36 -10.11 -6.28 5.55
CA ASN A 36 -9.83 -7.51 4.82
C ASN A 36 -10.76 -7.72 3.61
N PHE A 37 -11.50 -6.71 3.20
CA PHE A 37 -12.47 -6.78 2.10
C PHE A 37 -11.86 -7.40 0.83
N GLU A 38 -10.69 -6.93 0.42
CA GLU A 38 -10.03 -7.41 -0.79
C GLU A 38 -9.50 -8.85 -0.65
N LEU A 39 -9.16 -9.28 0.56
CA LEU A 39 -8.70 -10.66 0.81
C LEU A 39 -9.82 -11.67 0.67
N ASN A 40 -11.05 -11.27 0.99
CA ASN A 40 -12.24 -12.11 0.94
C ASN A 40 -12.91 -12.10 -0.45
N SER A 41 -12.41 -11.29 -1.39
CA SER A 41 -12.95 -11.22 -2.75
C SER A 41 -12.43 -12.39 -3.60
N SER A 42 -13.34 -13.11 -4.25
CA SER A 42 -13.01 -14.18 -5.20
C SER A 42 -12.57 -13.66 -6.59
N SER A 43 -12.74 -12.38 -6.86
CA SER A 43 -12.39 -11.72 -8.13
C SER A 43 -11.10 -10.90 -8.00
N PRO A 44 -10.47 -10.52 -9.14
CA PRO A 44 -9.34 -9.60 -9.09
C PRO A 44 -9.68 -8.34 -8.29
N SER A 45 -8.80 -7.98 -7.37
CA SER A 45 -8.98 -6.81 -6.52
C SER A 45 -8.68 -5.55 -7.33
N TYR A 46 -9.72 -4.93 -7.88
CA TYR A 46 -9.63 -3.63 -8.54
C TYR A 46 -10.05 -2.53 -7.58
N THR A 47 -9.30 -1.44 -7.53
CA THR A 47 -9.55 -0.30 -6.65
C THR A 47 -10.98 0.25 -6.75
N ILE A 48 -11.56 0.27 -7.95
CA ILE A 48 -12.94 0.72 -8.15
C ILE A 48 -13.96 -0.11 -7.34
N ASN A 49 -13.75 -1.41 -7.18
CA ASN A 49 -14.64 -2.28 -6.41
C ASN A 49 -14.57 -1.95 -4.92
N THR A 50 -13.38 -1.70 -4.39
CA THR A 50 -13.17 -1.26 -3.00
C THR A 50 -13.83 0.08 -2.75
N VAL A 51 -13.68 1.04 -3.67
CA VAL A 51 -14.32 2.35 -3.59
C VAL A 51 -15.85 2.22 -3.58
N ARG A 52 -16.43 1.44 -4.51
CA ARG A 52 -17.89 1.21 -4.54
C ARG A 52 -18.40 0.55 -3.26
N TRP A 53 -17.65 -0.40 -2.70
CA TRP A 53 -17.99 -1.02 -1.44
C TRP A 53 -17.98 -0.02 -0.27
N ILE A 54 -16.96 0.88 -0.19
CA ILE A 54 -16.90 1.92 0.83
C ILE A 54 -18.07 2.89 0.70
N LEU A 55 -18.37 3.37 -0.52
CA LEU A 55 -19.48 4.29 -0.77
C LEU A 55 -20.85 3.67 -0.47
N ASN A 56 -21.02 2.37 -0.68
CA ASN A 56 -22.23 1.67 -0.26
C ASN A 56 -22.37 1.61 1.27
N LYS A 57 -21.25 1.49 2.00
CA LYS A 57 -21.23 1.48 3.48
C LYS A 57 -21.39 2.89 4.07
N PHE A 58 -20.85 3.89 3.37
CA PHE A 58 -20.82 5.30 3.80
C PHE A 58 -21.22 6.22 2.63
N PRO A 59 -22.51 6.36 2.31
CA PRO A 59 -22.95 7.06 1.09
C PRO A 59 -22.60 8.55 1.05
N GLU A 60 -22.49 9.19 2.22
CA GLU A 60 -22.23 10.64 2.33
C GLU A 60 -20.75 10.99 2.50
N CYS A 61 -19.84 10.00 2.39
CA CYS A 61 -18.42 10.26 2.57
C CYS A 61 -17.76 10.76 1.28
N GLU A 62 -16.83 11.69 1.44
CA GLU A 62 -15.86 12.04 0.40
C GLU A 62 -14.63 11.13 0.53
N LEU A 63 -14.25 10.49 -0.57
CA LEU A 63 -13.12 9.56 -0.57
C LEU A 63 -11.89 10.18 -1.22
N SER A 64 -10.74 9.94 -0.61
CA SER A 64 -9.44 10.21 -1.21
C SER A 64 -8.60 8.95 -1.22
N ILE A 65 -7.87 8.71 -2.31
CA ILE A 65 -6.91 7.61 -2.45
C ILE A 65 -5.51 8.20 -2.36
N ILE A 66 -4.71 7.67 -1.43
CA ILE A 66 -3.30 8.03 -1.28
C ILE A 66 -2.47 7.11 -2.16
N ILE A 67 -1.62 7.69 -3.00
CA ILE A 67 -0.76 6.96 -3.93
C ILE A 67 0.67 7.54 -3.92
N GLY A 68 1.62 6.70 -4.31
CA GLY A 68 2.96 7.17 -4.69
C GLY A 68 2.96 7.64 -6.15
N GLU A 69 3.97 8.38 -6.52
CA GLU A 69 4.14 8.96 -7.85
C GLU A 69 4.25 7.92 -8.96
N ASP A 70 4.86 6.76 -8.67
CA ASP A 70 4.92 5.59 -9.55
C ASP A 70 3.53 5.08 -9.94
N GLN A 71 2.58 5.09 -9.00
CA GLN A 71 1.18 4.73 -9.25
C GLN A 71 0.43 5.87 -9.94
N GLY A 72 0.76 7.12 -9.61
CA GLY A 72 0.21 8.31 -10.26
C GLY A 72 0.43 8.29 -11.77
N ALA A 73 1.65 7.93 -12.21
CA ALA A 73 1.99 7.80 -13.63
C ALA A 73 1.20 6.68 -14.35
N LEU A 74 0.71 5.69 -13.61
CA LEU A 74 -0.03 4.53 -14.15
C LEU A 74 -1.56 4.64 -13.98
N LEU A 75 -2.08 5.71 -13.37
CA LEU A 75 -3.51 5.84 -13.04
C LEU A 75 -4.43 5.62 -14.22
N ALA A 76 -4.10 6.17 -15.39
CA ALA A 76 -4.90 6.01 -16.61
C ALA A 76 -5.06 4.55 -17.06
N THR A 77 -4.19 3.65 -16.58
CA THR A 77 -4.24 2.21 -16.89
C THR A 77 -5.07 1.41 -15.88
N TRP A 78 -5.55 2.05 -14.80
CA TRP A 78 -6.33 1.36 -13.79
C TRP A 78 -7.70 0.96 -14.34
N HIS A 79 -8.19 -0.18 -13.87
CA HIS A 79 -9.49 -0.70 -14.30
C HIS A 79 -10.61 0.29 -13.99
N GLU A 80 -11.41 0.62 -15.00
CA GLU A 80 -12.49 1.62 -14.94
C GLU A 80 -12.02 2.99 -14.40
N PHE A 81 -10.84 3.47 -14.79
CA PHE A 81 -10.28 4.73 -14.31
C PHE A 81 -11.22 5.92 -14.47
N GLU A 82 -11.91 6.02 -15.65
CA GLU A 82 -12.87 7.09 -15.93
C GLU A 82 -14.06 7.13 -14.95
N ALA A 83 -14.46 5.98 -14.42
CA ALA A 83 -15.47 5.90 -13.37
C ALA A 83 -14.87 6.20 -11.99
N LEU A 84 -13.64 5.71 -11.73
CA LEU A 84 -12.96 5.88 -10.47
C LEU A 84 -12.66 7.36 -10.16
N GLN A 85 -12.15 8.13 -11.14
CA GLN A 85 -11.82 9.54 -10.97
C GLN A 85 -13.04 10.45 -10.67
N LYS A 86 -14.25 9.98 -10.93
CA LYS A 86 -15.50 10.67 -10.59
C LYS A 86 -15.95 10.42 -9.15
N LEU A 87 -15.41 9.38 -8.51
CA LEU A 87 -15.82 8.91 -7.20
C LEU A 87 -14.83 9.30 -6.10
N VAL A 88 -13.58 9.62 -6.46
CA VAL A 88 -12.52 9.87 -5.49
C VAL A 88 -11.60 11.01 -5.91
N SER A 89 -10.96 11.65 -4.93
CA SER A 89 -9.79 12.49 -5.14
C SER A 89 -8.52 11.68 -4.97
N PHE A 90 -7.47 12.02 -5.71
CA PHE A 90 -6.16 11.37 -5.57
C PHE A 90 -5.17 12.29 -4.86
N ILE A 91 -4.55 11.79 -3.80
CA ILE A 91 -3.46 12.45 -3.08
C ILE A 91 -2.17 11.73 -3.43
N CYS A 92 -1.23 12.43 -4.05
CA CYS A 92 0.02 11.88 -4.53
C CYS A 92 1.21 12.38 -3.70
N PHE A 93 1.97 11.45 -3.13
CA PHE A 93 3.24 11.75 -2.48
C PHE A 93 4.37 11.73 -3.51
N SER A 94 4.99 12.90 -3.71
CA SER A 94 6.11 13.05 -4.64
C SER A 94 7.41 12.53 -4.01
N ARG A 95 8.14 11.71 -4.78
CA ARG A 95 9.47 11.18 -4.42
C ARG A 95 10.54 11.51 -5.46
N ASN A 96 10.24 11.41 -6.75
CA ASN A 96 11.23 11.40 -7.83
C ASN A 96 10.78 12.14 -9.11
N HIS A 97 9.79 13.01 -9.07
CA HIS A 97 9.29 13.78 -10.21
C HIS A 97 9.00 12.94 -11.49
N PHE A 98 8.19 11.89 -11.34
CA PHE A 98 7.66 11.19 -12.51
C PHE A 98 6.68 12.08 -13.28
N GLU A 99 6.73 12.03 -14.60
CA GLU A 99 5.73 12.69 -15.43
C GLU A 99 4.37 12.01 -15.24
N VAL A 100 3.44 12.73 -14.64
CA VAL A 100 2.05 12.30 -14.52
C VAL A 100 1.24 12.96 -15.65
N ASN A 101 0.27 12.25 -16.19
CA ASN A 101 -0.62 12.80 -17.20
C ASN A 101 -1.29 14.09 -16.69
N PRO A 102 -1.07 15.27 -17.33
CA PRO A 102 -1.58 16.54 -16.85
C PRO A 102 -3.11 16.65 -16.86
N GLN A 103 -3.82 15.72 -17.51
CA GLN A 103 -5.29 15.65 -17.50
C GLN A 103 -5.85 15.01 -16.23
N ILE A 104 -5.01 14.38 -15.39
CA ILE A 104 -5.42 13.75 -14.13
C ILE A 104 -5.21 14.74 -13.00
N GLN A 105 -6.30 15.10 -12.31
CA GLN A 105 -6.20 15.98 -11.14
C GLN A 105 -5.62 15.22 -9.95
N LEU A 106 -4.43 15.63 -9.52
CA LEU A 106 -3.75 15.11 -8.34
C LEU A 106 -3.54 16.23 -7.33
N ILE A 107 -3.79 15.92 -6.05
CA ILE A 107 -3.37 16.76 -4.94
C ILE A 107 -1.97 16.31 -4.54
N TYR A 108 -0.96 17.10 -4.85
CA TYR A 108 0.42 16.79 -4.50
C TYR A 108 0.74 17.16 -3.07
N ILE A 109 1.41 16.24 -2.37
CA ILE A 109 2.05 16.51 -1.08
C ILE A 109 3.55 16.33 -1.28
N ASP A 110 4.25 17.46 -1.27
CA ASP A 110 5.70 17.52 -1.43
C ASP A 110 6.43 17.39 -0.09
N ASN A 111 7.75 17.20 -0.14
CA ASN A 111 8.67 17.22 1.01
C ASN A 111 8.58 16.06 2.01
N LEU A 112 7.98 14.93 1.63
CA LEU A 112 8.14 13.71 2.41
C LEU A 112 9.32 12.89 1.88
N ASN A 113 10.54 13.31 2.24
CA ASN A 113 11.77 12.58 1.90
C ASN A 113 11.92 11.32 2.78
N PHE A 114 11.15 10.29 2.48
CA PHE A 114 11.36 8.97 3.07
C PHE A 114 12.15 8.11 2.09
N GLU A 115 13.44 8.00 2.33
CA GLU A 115 14.35 7.09 1.59
C GLU A 115 14.19 5.64 2.04
N ILE A 116 12.96 5.19 2.29
CA ILE A 116 12.69 3.82 2.74
C ILE A 116 12.07 3.03 1.58
N SER A 117 12.71 1.91 1.22
CA SER A 117 12.16 0.97 0.24
C SER A 117 12.00 -0.43 0.82
N SER A 118 10.95 -1.14 0.38
CA SER A 118 10.75 -2.54 0.77
C SER A 118 11.89 -3.47 0.34
N THR A 119 12.59 -3.12 -0.74
CA THR A 119 13.75 -3.88 -1.22
C THR A 119 14.94 -3.68 -0.30
N GLU A 120 15.22 -2.44 0.09
CA GLU A 120 16.29 -2.13 1.04
C GLU A 120 16.04 -2.79 2.38
N PHE A 121 14.81 -2.70 2.91
CA PHE A 121 14.43 -3.37 4.15
C PHE A 121 14.73 -4.87 4.10
N ARG A 122 14.31 -5.59 3.03
CA ARG A 122 14.57 -7.03 2.90
C ARG A 122 16.06 -7.37 2.81
N ASN A 123 16.84 -6.54 2.16
CA ASN A 123 18.29 -6.72 2.09
C ASN A 123 18.92 -6.53 3.48
N LEU A 124 18.53 -5.49 4.20
CA LEU A 124 19.03 -5.21 5.56
C LEU A 124 18.58 -6.26 6.56
N LEU A 125 17.38 -6.81 6.42
CA LEU A 125 16.89 -7.87 7.31
C LEU A 125 17.85 -9.07 7.39
N ASN A 126 18.52 -9.39 6.27
CA ASN A 126 19.47 -10.50 6.18
C ASN A 126 20.93 -10.07 6.47
N SER A 127 21.32 -8.82 6.21
CA SER A 127 22.69 -8.33 6.34
C SER A 127 22.94 -7.55 7.64
N ASP A 128 21.96 -6.78 8.11
CA ASP A 128 22.04 -5.94 9.32
C ASP A 128 20.63 -5.81 9.96
N PRO A 129 20.18 -6.83 10.71
CA PRO A 129 18.84 -6.84 11.30
C PRO A 129 18.58 -5.69 12.28
N GLU A 130 19.60 -5.18 12.96
CA GLU A 130 19.45 -4.05 13.88
C GLU A 130 19.11 -2.76 13.12
N LYS A 131 19.72 -2.55 11.97
CA LYS A 131 19.38 -1.43 11.10
C LYS A 131 17.99 -1.62 10.48
N ALA A 132 17.64 -2.83 10.05
CA ALA A 132 16.32 -3.14 9.52
C ALA A 132 15.21 -2.86 10.54
N LYS A 133 15.45 -3.16 11.82
CA LYS A 133 14.50 -2.90 12.92
C LYS A 133 14.11 -1.44 13.06
N LEU A 134 15.02 -0.51 12.75
CA LEU A 134 14.75 0.93 12.81
C LEU A 134 13.83 1.43 11.69
N MET A 135 13.61 0.63 10.64
CA MET A 135 12.77 0.99 9.49
C MET A 135 11.30 0.68 9.69
N LEU A 136 10.94 -0.10 10.71
CA LEU A 136 9.57 -0.58 10.92
C LEU A 136 9.08 -0.30 12.34
N HIS A 137 7.76 -0.30 12.48
CA HIS A 137 7.14 -0.36 13.80
C HIS A 137 7.60 -1.65 14.53
N PRO A 138 7.98 -1.59 15.82
CA PRO A 138 8.53 -2.75 16.55
C PRO A 138 7.68 -4.02 16.44
N GLN A 139 6.36 -3.91 16.59
CA GLN A 139 5.46 -5.07 16.49
C GLN A 139 5.42 -5.70 15.09
N VAL A 140 5.63 -4.93 14.03
CA VAL A 140 5.75 -5.46 12.66
C VAL A 140 7.05 -6.22 12.50
N PHE A 141 8.14 -5.66 13.02
CA PHE A 141 9.45 -6.31 13.01
C PHE A 141 9.43 -7.63 13.79
N ASP A 142 8.88 -7.63 15.00
CA ASP A 142 8.74 -8.83 15.83
C ASP A 142 7.88 -9.90 15.13
N TYR A 143 6.79 -9.49 14.46
CA TYR A 143 5.96 -10.41 13.69
C TYR A 143 6.73 -11.05 12.52
N ILE A 144 7.53 -10.27 11.80
CA ILE A 144 8.39 -10.75 10.71
C ILE A 144 9.38 -11.79 11.23
N GLN A 145 10.08 -11.50 12.33
CA GLN A 145 11.05 -12.39 12.93
C GLN A 145 10.42 -13.70 13.44
N ASN A 146 9.31 -13.60 14.19
CA ASN A 146 8.63 -14.76 14.77
C ASN A 146 8.02 -15.71 13.71
N ASN A 147 7.75 -15.20 12.53
CA ASN A 147 7.20 -15.99 11.42
C ASN A 147 8.24 -16.31 10.34
N ASN A 148 9.51 -15.99 10.55
CA ASN A 148 10.61 -16.22 9.60
C ASN A 148 10.29 -15.66 8.19
N LEU A 149 9.67 -14.47 8.11
CA LEU A 149 9.31 -13.87 6.84
C LEU A 149 10.51 -13.15 6.21
N TYR A 150 10.64 -13.25 4.89
CA TYR A 150 11.69 -12.58 4.09
C TYR A 150 13.13 -12.99 4.44
N LEU A 151 13.33 -14.05 5.21
CA LEU A 151 14.65 -14.61 5.47
C LEU A 151 15.06 -15.48 4.30
N CYS A 152 16.30 -15.31 3.81
CA CYS A 152 16.92 -16.14 2.77
C CYS A 152 17.69 -17.30 3.38
#